data_b404986bd5018c08d8723b83ff97105c
#
_entry.id   b404986bd5018c08d8723b83ff97105c
#
_cell.length_a   1.000
_cell.length_b   1.000
_cell.length_c   1.000
_cell.angle_alpha   90.00
_cell.angle_beta   90.00
_cell.angle_gamma   90.00
#
_symmetry.space_group_name_H-M   'P 1'
#
loop_
_entity.id
_entity.type
_entity.pdbx_description
1 polymer ?
#
loop_
_entity_poly.entity_id
_entity_poly.type
_entity_poly.pdbx_seq_one_letter_code
_entity_poly.pdbx_strand_id
1 'polypeptide(L)'
;MGSHTMDLAWNAIDARLPTSAAGKGDPFNPEVTPVALTMQFEHPANDWRPAIRVSWYQGGHMPESPAPYLDLKKIGHGAMFEGSKGTLVADFNTRVLLPARDKADMTYYKPRATADLIPPLGEFQKEWINACKGNLKTSCDFEYGGNLIEQMLLGLVAYRVGQKISYDAAVGRVTDNPEANALLARKYRPGWTLNG
;
A
#
# COMPACT_ATOMS: atom_id res chain seq x y z
N MET A 1 1.78 -1.99 -11.39
CA MET A 1 2.84 -1.22 -10.66
C MET A 1 2.42 -0.88 -9.23
N GLY A 2 1.15 -0.51 -8.98
CA GLY A 2 0.69 -0.13 -7.64
C GLY A 2 0.99 -1.16 -6.55
N SER A 3 0.72 -2.44 -6.81
CA SER A 3 1.02 -3.52 -5.87
C SER A 3 2.51 -3.62 -5.52
N HIS A 4 3.40 -3.52 -6.50
CA HIS A 4 4.84 -3.62 -6.26
C HIS A 4 5.38 -2.50 -5.38
N THR A 5 4.97 -1.26 -5.63
CA THR A 5 5.47 -0.11 -4.87
C THR A 5 4.81 0.00 -3.50
N MET A 6 3.49 -0.29 -3.42
CA MET A 6 2.77 -0.27 -2.14
C MET A 6 3.26 -1.37 -1.20
N ASP A 7 3.73 -2.50 -1.73
CA ASP A 7 4.26 -3.61 -0.94
C ASP A 7 5.44 -3.19 -0.05
N LEU A 8 6.30 -2.28 -0.54
CA LEU A 8 7.38 -1.70 0.28
C LEU A 8 6.86 -1.06 1.58
N ALA A 9 5.73 -0.35 1.49
CA ALA A 9 5.12 0.26 2.66
C ALA A 9 4.28 -0.76 3.44
N TRP A 10 3.48 -1.55 2.76
CA TRP A 10 2.53 -2.50 3.34
C TRP A 10 3.21 -3.47 4.31
N ASN A 11 4.27 -4.12 3.88
CA ASN A 11 5.03 -5.05 4.70
C ASN A 11 5.77 -4.32 5.85
N ALA A 12 6.36 -3.15 5.57
CA ALA A 12 7.18 -2.43 6.55
C ALA A 12 6.39 -1.88 7.74
N ILE A 13 5.12 -1.54 7.56
CA ILE A 13 4.27 -0.96 8.58
C ILE A 13 3.29 -1.96 9.20
N ASP A 14 3.39 -3.24 8.85
CA ASP A 14 2.40 -4.26 9.23
C ASP A 14 0.98 -3.73 8.94
N ALA A 15 0.77 -3.30 7.70
CA ALA A 15 -0.47 -2.68 7.33
C ALA A 15 -1.60 -3.70 7.30
N ARG A 16 -2.73 -3.27 7.83
CA ARG A 16 -4.02 -3.94 7.68
C ARG A 16 -4.92 -3.04 6.86
N LEU A 17 -6.09 -3.51 6.48
CA LEU A 17 -7.02 -2.69 5.71
C LEU A 17 -7.33 -1.37 6.43
N PRO A 18 -7.42 -0.25 5.71
CA PRO A 18 -7.65 1.07 6.29
C PRO A 18 -9.08 1.21 6.78
N THR A 19 -9.31 2.17 7.67
CA THR A 19 -10.65 2.55 8.13
C THR A 19 -11.32 3.59 7.23
N SER A 20 -10.56 4.25 6.38
CA SER A 20 -11.09 5.18 5.38
C SER A 20 -10.13 5.36 4.21
N ALA A 21 -10.68 5.74 3.07
CA ALA A 21 -9.95 6.07 1.87
C ALA A 21 -10.47 7.37 1.24
N ALA A 22 -9.57 8.13 0.63
CA ALA A 22 -9.89 9.29 -0.20
C ALA A 22 -9.05 9.25 -1.48
N GLY A 23 -9.57 9.79 -2.57
CA GLY A 23 -8.87 9.85 -3.84
C GLY A 23 -9.15 11.15 -4.59
N LYS A 24 -8.11 11.74 -5.19
CA LYS A 24 -8.21 12.93 -6.05
C LYS A 24 -7.22 12.81 -7.20
N GLY A 25 -7.66 13.10 -8.40
CA GLY A 25 -6.83 12.97 -9.60
C GLY A 25 -7.38 13.73 -10.79
N ASP A 26 -7.04 13.25 -11.99
CA ASP A 26 -7.61 13.75 -13.24
C ASP A 26 -9.14 13.76 -13.20
N PRO A 27 -9.80 14.54 -14.08
CA PRO A 27 -11.25 14.50 -14.21
C PRO A 27 -11.75 13.07 -14.41
N PHE A 28 -12.82 12.74 -13.70
CA PHE A 28 -13.37 11.37 -13.74
C PHE A 28 -13.77 10.96 -15.16
N ASN A 29 -13.32 9.78 -15.56
CA ASN A 29 -13.74 9.11 -16.78
C ASN A 29 -14.19 7.67 -16.41
N PRO A 30 -15.42 7.24 -16.76
CA PRO A 30 -15.93 5.93 -16.40
C PRO A 30 -15.21 4.75 -17.08
N GLU A 31 -14.52 5.00 -18.20
CA GLU A 31 -13.92 3.96 -19.04
C GLU A 31 -12.46 3.67 -18.69
N VAL A 32 -11.76 4.62 -18.07
CA VAL A 32 -10.33 4.51 -17.77
C VAL A 32 -10.00 4.94 -16.35
N THR A 33 -8.91 4.41 -15.82
CA THR A 33 -8.33 4.90 -14.57
C THR A 33 -7.58 6.22 -14.81
N PRO A 34 -7.50 7.13 -13.81
CA PRO A 34 -6.77 8.38 -13.96
C PRO A 34 -5.27 8.12 -14.13
N VAL A 35 -4.61 8.94 -14.92
CA VAL A 35 -3.14 8.94 -15.02
C VAL A 35 -2.55 9.57 -13.76
N ALA A 36 -2.98 10.80 -13.44
CA ALA A 36 -2.58 11.50 -12.23
C ALA A 36 -3.59 11.23 -11.12
N LEU A 37 -3.12 10.68 -10.01
CA LEU A 37 -3.95 10.31 -8.87
C LEU A 37 -3.15 10.41 -7.57
N THR A 38 -3.78 10.98 -6.55
CA THR A 38 -3.35 10.92 -5.16
C THR A 38 -4.42 10.23 -4.35
N MET A 39 -4.05 9.23 -3.56
CA MET A 39 -4.95 8.55 -2.64
C MET A 39 -4.41 8.64 -1.21
N GLN A 40 -5.29 8.64 -0.24
CA GLN A 40 -4.96 8.67 1.18
C GLN A 40 -5.78 7.60 1.92
N PHE A 41 -5.11 6.91 2.82
CA PHE A 41 -5.67 5.81 3.62
C PHE A 41 -5.36 6.05 5.08
N GLU A 42 -6.36 6.02 5.95
CA GLU A 42 -6.16 6.14 7.40
C GLU A 42 -6.11 4.74 8.01
N HIS A 43 -5.02 4.47 8.70
CA HIS A 43 -4.82 3.22 9.43
C HIS A 43 -4.86 3.47 10.93
N PRO A 44 -5.58 2.65 11.70
CA PRO A 44 -5.61 2.76 13.15
C PRO A 44 -4.23 2.46 13.75
N ALA A 45 -4.04 2.87 15.00
CA ALA A 45 -2.90 2.43 15.80
C ALA A 45 -2.92 0.91 15.99
N ASN A 46 -1.74 0.33 16.17
CA ASN A 46 -1.56 -1.05 16.59
C ASN A 46 -0.59 -1.11 17.79
N ASP A 47 -0.18 -2.31 18.19
CA ASP A 47 0.62 -2.55 19.40
C ASP A 47 1.98 -1.84 19.41
N TRP A 48 2.53 -1.51 18.24
CA TRP A 48 3.89 -0.95 18.14
C TRP A 48 3.98 0.40 17.42
N ARG A 49 2.91 0.87 16.77
CA ARG A 49 2.89 2.16 16.08
C ARG A 49 1.60 2.94 16.33
N PRO A 50 1.64 4.28 16.28
CA PRO A 50 0.45 5.11 16.33
C PRO A 50 -0.43 4.90 15.08
N ALA A 51 -1.60 5.52 15.07
CA ALA A 51 -2.38 5.71 13.85
C ALA A 51 -1.54 6.44 12.81
N ILE A 52 -1.63 6.02 11.56
CA ILE A 52 -0.86 6.57 10.45
C ILE A 52 -1.74 6.86 9.24
N ARG A 53 -1.24 7.74 8.39
CA ARG A 53 -1.76 7.96 7.04
C ARG A 53 -0.80 7.38 6.03
N VAL A 54 -1.32 6.54 5.14
CA VAL A 54 -0.60 6.09 3.95
C VAL A 54 -1.11 6.90 2.76
N SER A 55 -0.20 7.49 2.00
CA SER A 55 -0.52 8.26 0.80
C SER A 55 0.09 7.61 -0.43
N TRP A 56 -0.70 7.53 -1.49
CA TRP A 56 -0.27 7.07 -2.80
C TRP A 56 -0.21 8.25 -3.77
N TYR A 57 0.82 8.30 -4.58
CA TYR A 57 1.02 9.31 -5.61
C TYR A 57 1.37 8.65 -6.93
N GLN A 58 0.77 9.10 -8.02
CA GLN A 58 1.10 8.63 -9.38
C GLN A 58 0.86 9.72 -10.43
N GLY A 59 1.35 9.46 -11.66
CA GLY A 59 1.13 10.35 -12.81
C GLY A 59 1.80 11.71 -12.67
N GLY A 60 2.99 11.74 -12.07
CA GLY A 60 3.75 12.95 -11.83
C GLY A 60 3.45 13.65 -10.51
N HIS A 61 2.41 13.22 -9.78
CA HIS A 61 2.24 13.64 -8.39
C HIS A 61 3.31 13.01 -7.52
N MET A 62 3.88 13.78 -6.63
CA MET A 62 4.93 13.36 -5.70
C MET A 62 4.67 14.02 -4.35
N PRO A 63 5.08 13.38 -3.24
CA PRO A 63 5.14 14.06 -1.96
C PRO A 63 6.22 15.16 -1.99
N GLU A 64 6.19 16.05 -1.02
CA GLU A 64 7.27 17.01 -0.81
C GLU A 64 8.58 16.28 -0.50
N SER A 65 9.69 16.77 -1.09
CA SER A 65 10.99 16.18 -0.83
C SER A 65 11.44 16.46 0.61
N PRO A 66 11.91 15.45 1.35
CA PRO A 66 12.32 15.61 2.75
C PRO A 66 13.63 16.39 2.91
N ALA A 67 14.35 16.64 1.83
CA ALA A 67 15.56 17.44 1.82
C ALA A 67 15.78 18.10 0.45
N PRO A 68 16.31 19.35 0.40
CA PRO A 68 16.48 20.09 -0.85
C PRO A 68 17.38 19.40 -1.90
N TYR A 69 18.31 18.57 -1.43
CA TYR A 69 19.24 17.82 -2.29
C TYR A 69 18.72 16.46 -2.73
N LEU A 70 17.57 16.02 -2.23
CA LEU A 70 16.98 14.74 -2.57
C LEU A 70 15.83 14.95 -3.58
N ASP A 71 16.09 14.66 -4.83
CA ASP A 71 15.08 14.74 -5.89
C ASP A 71 14.31 13.41 -6.01
N LEU A 72 13.12 13.37 -5.45
CA LEU A 72 12.27 12.17 -5.49
C LEU A 72 11.87 11.77 -6.92
N LYS A 73 11.82 12.72 -7.87
CA LYS A 73 11.50 12.41 -9.27
C LYS A 73 12.60 11.58 -9.93
N LYS A 74 13.86 11.74 -9.50
CA LYS A 74 14.97 10.93 -10.00
C LYS A 74 14.96 9.51 -9.46
N ILE A 75 14.38 9.30 -8.27
CA ILE A 75 14.15 7.96 -7.71
C ILE A 75 13.03 7.27 -8.50
N GLY A 76 12.01 8.02 -8.90
CA GLY A 76 10.96 7.60 -9.82
C GLY A 76 9.85 6.77 -9.17
N HIS A 77 10.17 5.77 -8.36
CA HIS A 77 9.21 4.97 -7.60
C HIS A 77 9.84 4.50 -6.28
N GLY A 78 9.04 4.34 -5.26
CA GLY A 78 9.52 3.93 -3.94
C GLY A 78 8.52 4.28 -2.84
N ALA A 79 8.99 4.18 -1.60
CA ALA A 79 8.24 4.54 -0.42
C ALA A 79 9.03 5.55 0.43
N MET A 80 8.33 6.49 1.02
CA MET A 80 8.86 7.43 2.00
C MET A 80 8.16 7.21 3.33
N PHE A 81 8.94 7.06 4.39
CA PHE A 81 8.46 6.86 5.76
C PHE A 81 8.92 8.04 6.60
N GLU A 82 7.97 8.77 7.14
CA GLU A 82 8.24 9.89 8.04
C GLU A 82 8.01 9.46 9.49
N GLY A 83 9.05 9.50 10.29
CA GLY A 83 9.03 9.11 11.69
C GLY A 83 9.60 10.17 12.62
N SER A 84 9.40 10.01 13.92
CA SER A 84 9.88 10.96 14.94
C SER A 84 11.41 11.08 15.01
N LYS A 85 12.14 10.07 14.51
CA LYS A 85 13.61 10.03 14.51
C LYS A 85 14.24 10.40 13.17
N GLY A 86 13.47 10.38 12.10
CA GLY A 86 13.97 10.68 10.76
C GLY A 86 13.02 10.24 9.66
N THR A 87 13.46 10.44 8.43
CA THR A 87 12.75 10.04 7.23
C THR A 87 13.56 9.00 6.48
N LEU A 88 12.92 7.89 6.13
CA LEU A 88 13.48 6.87 5.24
C LEU A 88 12.85 7.02 3.86
N VAL A 89 13.66 7.16 2.83
CA VAL A 89 13.25 7.03 1.42
C VAL A 89 13.87 5.75 0.86
N ALA A 90 13.07 4.87 0.32
CA ALA A 90 13.52 3.59 -0.19
C ALA A 90 12.81 3.21 -1.49
N ASP A 91 13.55 2.60 -2.40
CA ASP A 91 13.04 1.81 -3.52
C ASP A 91 13.50 0.35 -3.35
N PHE A 92 13.44 -0.45 -4.41
CA PHE A 92 13.88 -1.86 -4.37
C PHE A 92 15.40 -2.02 -4.17
N ASN A 93 16.21 -1.01 -4.47
CA ASN A 93 17.67 -1.07 -4.47
C ASN A 93 18.30 -0.03 -3.55
N THR A 94 17.66 1.13 -3.41
CA THR A 94 18.23 2.31 -2.75
C THR A 94 17.52 2.57 -1.42
N ARG A 95 18.30 3.00 -0.42
CA ARG A 95 17.80 3.45 0.88
C ARG A 95 18.55 4.69 1.30
N VAL A 96 17.80 5.74 1.60
CA VAL A 96 18.33 6.99 2.12
C VAL A 96 17.65 7.27 3.45
N LEU A 97 18.43 7.32 4.52
CA LEU A 97 17.96 7.64 5.85
C LEU A 97 18.39 9.05 6.22
N LEU A 98 17.44 9.91 6.46
CA LEU A 98 17.64 11.32 6.84
C LEU A 98 17.29 11.48 8.31
N PRO A 99 18.20 11.97 9.16
CA PRO A 99 17.90 12.23 10.56
C PRO A 99 16.92 13.39 10.71
N ALA A 100 16.05 13.32 11.73
CA ALA A 100 15.08 14.39 12.00
C ALA A 100 15.70 15.73 12.39
N ARG A 101 16.96 15.72 12.83
CA ARG A 101 17.75 16.90 13.23
C ARG A 101 19.24 16.61 13.11
N ASP A 102 20.03 17.67 13.01
CA ASP A 102 21.49 17.58 13.07
C ASP A 102 21.94 16.83 14.33
N LYS A 103 22.93 15.96 14.15
CA LYS A 103 23.49 15.10 15.22
C LYS A 103 22.45 14.18 15.88
N ALA A 104 21.38 13.82 15.19
CA ALA A 104 20.46 12.80 15.69
C ALA A 104 21.20 11.48 15.89
N ASP A 105 20.84 10.77 16.96
CA ASP A 105 21.35 9.42 17.21
C ASP A 105 20.81 8.45 16.16
N MET A 106 21.70 7.93 15.33
CA MET A 106 21.42 6.95 14.29
C MET A 106 21.79 5.52 14.69
N THR A 107 22.17 5.29 15.96
CA THR A 107 22.63 3.97 16.44
C THR A 107 21.50 2.92 16.45
N TYR A 108 20.25 3.33 16.37
CA TYR A 108 19.10 2.43 16.23
C TYR A 108 19.04 1.74 14.86
N TYR A 109 19.76 2.28 13.86
CA TYR A 109 19.84 1.64 12.55
C TYR A 109 20.77 0.43 12.60
N LYS A 110 20.17 -0.74 12.64
CA LYS A 110 20.89 -2.02 12.61
C LYS A 110 20.30 -2.92 11.55
N PRO A 111 21.14 -3.68 10.82
CA PRO A 111 20.65 -4.78 10.00
C PRO A 111 19.81 -5.73 10.87
N ARG A 112 18.73 -6.27 10.32
CA ARG A 112 17.95 -7.33 11.00
C ARG A 112 18.81 -8.55 11.22
N ALA A 113 18.58 -9.25 12.33
CA ALA A 113 19.15 -10.59 12.53
C ALA A 113 18.65 -11.54 11.44
N THR A 114 19.44 -12.52 11.07
CA THR A 114 19.08 -13.49 10.03
C THR A 114 17.78 -14.22 10.34
N ALA A 115 17.49 -14.45 11.62
CA ALA A 115 16.23 -15.08 12.06
C ALA A 115 14.98 -14.21 11.79
N ASP A 116 15.15 -12.88 11.65
CA ASP A 116 14.05 -11.94 11.40
C ASP A 116 13.86 -11.64 9.89
N LEU A 117 14.67 -12.25 9.05
CA LEU A 117 14.56 -12.12 7.61
C LEU A 117 13.53 -13.13 7.07
N ILE A 118 12.83 -12.73 6.01
CA ILE A 118 11.99 -13.66 5.26
C ILE A 118 12.93 -14.72 4.67
N PRO A 119 12.70 -16.02 4.94
CA PRO A 119 13.54 -17.07 4.40
C PRO A 119 13.57 -17.03 2.87
N PRO A 120 14.72 -17.28 2.22
CA PRO A 120 14.76 -17.41 0.78
C PRO A 120 14.01 -18.68 0.36
N LEU A 121 12.85 -18.53 -0.25
CA LEU A 121 12.03 -19.65 -0.75
C LEU A 121 12.34 -20.01 -2.22
N GLY A 122 13.42 -19.44 -2.76
CA GLY A 122 13.84 -19.62 -4.13
C GLY A 122 13.19 -18.62 -5.08
N GLU A 123 13.05 -18.99 -6.35
CA GLU A 123 12.34 -18.20 -7.33
C GLU A 123 10.83 -18.27 -7.08
N PHE A 124 10.11 -17.17 -7.27
CA PHE A 124 8.68 -17.07 -6.92
C PHE A 124 7.80 -18.13 -7.64
N GLN A 125 8.15 -18.53 -8.86
CA GLN A 125 7.44 -19.60 -9.56
C GLN A 125 7.66 -20.96 -8.87
N LYS A 126 8.88 -21.23 -8.40
CA LYS A 126 9.20 -22.47 -7.66
C LYS A 126 8.52 -22.48 -6.30
N GLU A 127 8.49 -21.35 -5.62
CA GLU A 127 7.77 -21.18 -4.36
C GLU A 127 6.29 -21.58 -4.54
N TRP A 128 5.64 -21.04 -5.57
CA TRP A 128 4.25 -21.33 -5.87
C TRP A 128 4.02 -22.83 -6.20
N ILE A 129 4.86 -23.40 -7.07
CA ILE A 129 4.78 -24.84 -7.42
C ILE A 129 4.99 -25.72 -6.18
N ASN A 130 5.92 -25.37 -5.31
CA ASN A 130 6.19 -26.13 -4.08
C ASN A 130 5.03 -26.00 -3.09
N ALA A 131 4.39 -24.85 -3.00
CA ALA A 131 3.18 -24.67 -2.22
C ALA A 131 2.01 -25.53 -2.73
N CYS A 132 1.84 -25.65 -4.05
CA CYS A 132 0.84 -26.54 -4.64
C CYS A 132 1.11 -28.04 -4.36
N LYS A 133 2.38 -28.43 -4.22
CA LYS A 133 2.78 -29.81 -3.98
C LYS A 133 2.83 -30.21 -2.48
N GLY A 134 2.81 -29.23 -1.60
CA GLY A 134 2.94 -29.44 -0.16
C GLY A 134 2.22 -28.36 0.64
N ASN A 135 2.55 -28.26 1.92
CA ASN A 135 1.95 -27.27 2.83
C ASN A 135 2.86 -26.03 3.01
N LEU A 136 3.59 -25.63 1.97
CA LEU A 136 4.42 -24.43 2.04
C LEU A 136 3.51 -23.19 2.06
N LYS A 137 3.65 -22.36 3.10
CA LYS A 137 3.07 -21.02 3.09
C LYS A 137 3.94 -20.11 2.23
N THR A 138 3.37 -19.54 1.19
CA THR A 138 4.07 -18.62 0.30
C THR A 138 4.32 -17.27 0.99
N SER A 139 5.38 -16.55 0.58
CA SER A 139 5.70 -15.23 1.10
C SER A 139 4.66 -14.16 0.74
N CYS A 140 3.93 -14.37 -0.37
CA CYS A 140 2.83 -13.54 -0.81
C CYS A 140 1.63 -14.44 -1.14
N ASP A 141 0.88 -14.84 -0.12
CA ASP A 141 -0.35 -15.60 -0.28
C ASP A 141 -1.52 -14.72 -0.72
N PHE A 142 -2.67 -15.32 -0.99
CA PHE A 142 -3.85 -14.58 -1.46
C PHE A 142 -4.44 -13.65 -0.41
N GLU A 143 -4.25 -13.94 0.88
CA GLU A 143 -4.68 -13.04 1.96
C GLU A 143 -3.84 -11.77 1.97
N TYR A 144 -2.51 -11.92 1.94
CA TYR A 144 -1.58 -10.80 1.89
C TYR A 144 -1.78 -9.96 0.63
N GLY A 145 -1.71 -10.59 -0.54
CA GLY A 145 -1.86 -9.92 -1.83
C GLY A 145 -3.25 -9.32 -2.04
N GLY A 146 -4.29 -10.02 -1.58
CA GLY A 146 -5.67 -9.56 -1.64
C GLY A 146 -5.90 -8.29 -0.84
N ASN A 147 -5.49 -8.26 0.42
CA ASN A 147 -5.61 -7.08 1.30
C ASN A 147 -4.82 -5.88 0.75
N LEU A 148 -3.61 -6.11 0.23
CA LEU A 148 -2.80 -5.07 -0.41
C LEU A 148 -3.53 -4.43 -1.60
N ILE A 149 -4.10 -5.24 -2.47
CA ILE A 149 -4.85 -4.76 -3.65
C ILE A 149 -6.17 -4.12 -3.24
N GLU A 150 -6.87 -4.67 -2.26
CA GLU A 150 -8.12 -4.12 -1.74
C GLU A 150 -7.93 -2.68 -1.26
N GLN A 151 -6.86 -2.39 -0.50
CA GLN A 151 -6.54 -1.02 -0.12
C GLN A 151 -6.44 -0.10 -1.35
N MET A 152 -5.70 -0.51 -2.38
CA MET A 152 -5.53 0.30 -3.58
C MET A 152 -6.85 0.53 -4.31
N LEU A 153 -7.71 -0.48 -4.37
CA LEU A 153 -9.02 -0.39 -5.00
C LEU A 153 -9.98 0.50 -4.21
N LEU A 154 -9.93 0.51 -2.88
CA LEU A 154 -10.70 1.44 -2.05
C LEU A 154 -10.38 2.91 -2.38
N GLY A 155 -9.12 3.23 -2.64
CA GLY A 155 -8.72 4.55 -3.10
C GLY A 155 -9.33 4.92 -4.46
N LEU A 156 -9.42 3.97 -5.38
CA LEU A 156 -10.10 4.17 -6.68
C LEU A 156 -11.61 4.31 -6.51
N VAL A 157 -12.23 3.58 -5.59
CA VAL A 157 -13.66 3.74 -5.27
C VAL A 157 -13.91 5.14 -4.74
N ALA A 158 -13.11 5.61 -3.77
CA ALA A 158 -13.22 6.97 -3.23
C ALA A 158 -13.03 8.05 -4.32
N TYR A 159 -12.07 7.86 -5.23
CA TYR A 159 -11.90 8.74 -6.39
C TYR A 159 -13.14 8.76 -7.29
N ARG A 160 -13.74 7.59 -7.60
CA ARG A 160 -14.90 7.49 -8.47
C ARG A 160 -16.14 8.19 -7.92
N VAL A 161 -16.36 8.14 -6.61
CA VAL A 161 -17.49 8.82 -5.95
C VAL A 161 -17.17 10.26 -5.57
N GLY A 162 -15.90 10.70 -5.76
CA GLY A 162 -15.46 12.08 -5.54
C GLY A 162 -15.42 12.51 -4.08
N GLN A 163 -15.43 11.58 -3.12
CA GLN A 163 -15.42 11.90 -1.69
C GLN A 163 -14.67 10.84 -0.86
N LYS A 164 -14.28 11.23 0.35
CA LYS A 164 -13.75 10.29 1.34
C LYS A 164 -14.83 9.28 1.73
N ILE A 165 -14.44 8.03 1.86
CA ILE A 165 -15.30 6.91 2.29
C ILE A 165 -14.78 6.31 3.59
N SER A 166 -15.70 5.85 4.44
CA SER A 166 -15.41 5.07 5.64
C SER A 166 -15.57 3.59 5.33
N TYR A 167 -14.60 2.78 5.75
CA TYR A 167 -14.55 1.36 5.42
C TYR A 167 -14.48 0.49 6.67
N ASP A 168 -15.34 -0.49 6.75
CA ASP A 168 -15.31 -1.56 7.76
C ASP A 168 -14.71 -2.83 7.13
N ALA A 169 -13.43 -3.06 7.44
CA ALA A 169 -12.68 -4.19 6.91
C ALA A 169 -13.16 -5.55 7.45
N ALA A 170 -13.80 -5.59 8.62
CA ALA A 170 -14.26 -6.85 9.20
C ALA A 170 -15.43 -7.46 8.42
N VAL A 171 -16.22 -6.61 7.78
CA VAL A 171 -17.38 -7.03 6.97
C VAL A 171 -17.25 -6.66 5.49
N GLY A 172 -16.13 -6.04 5.08
CA GLY A 172 -15.85 -5.68 3.70
C GLY A 172 -16.84 -4.66 3.13
N ARG A 173 -17.17 -3.58 3.86
CA ARG A 173 -18.22 -2.63 3.49
C ARG A 173 -17.79 -1.17 3.63
N VAL A 174 -18.19 -0.35 2.66
CA VAL A 174 -18.27 1.10 2.84
C VAL A 174 -19.53 1.43 3.63
N THR A 175 -19.38 2.16 4.74
CA THR A 175 -20.45 2.34 5.73
C THR A 175 -21.21 3.66 5.58
N ASP A 176 -20.61 4.65 4.95
CA ASP A 176 -21.11 6.03 4.87
C ASP A 176 -21.58 6.43 3.45
N ASN A 177 -21.42 5.56 2.45
CA ASN A 177 -21.78 5.84 1.07
C ASN A 177 -22.28 4.58 0.35
N PRO A 178 -23.61 4.46 0.12
CA PRO A 178 -24.19 3.29 -0.57
C PRO A 178 -23.72 3.12 -2.03
N GLU A 179 -23.45 4.21 -2.76
CA GLU A 179 -22.95 4.16 -4.13
C GLU A 179 -21.52 3.58 -4.14
N ALA A 180 -20.64 4.09 -3.27
CA ALA A 180 -19.30 3.53 -3.09
C ALA A 180 -19.36 2.07 -2.68
N ASN A 181 -20.25 1.69 -1.77
CA ASN A 181 -20.41 0.30 -1.35
C ASN A 181 -20.85 -0.60 -2.51
N ALA A 182 -21.71 -0.12 -3.41
CA ALA A 182 -22.12 -0.87 -4.59
C ALA A 182 -20.98 -1.10 -5.60
N LEU A 183 -19.94 -0.25 -5.59
CA LEU A 183 -18.75 -0.40 -6.44
C LEU A 183 -17.79 -1.48 -5.95
N LEU A 184 -17.92 -1.97 -4.71
CA LEU A 184 -17.08 -3.04 -4.18
C LEU A 184 -17.37 -4.40 -4.82
N ALA A 185 -18.56 -4.58 -5.38
CA ALA A 185 -18.98 -5.82 -6.02
C ALA A 185 -19.31 -5.58 -7.50
N ARG A 186 -18.94 -6.53 -8.32
CA ARG A 186 -19.25 -6.51 -9.74
C ARG A 186 -20.51 -7.31 -10.02
N LYS A 187 -21.45 -6.72 -10.74
CA LYS A 187 -22.57 -7.51 -11.28
C LYS A 187 -22.06 -8.31 -12.47
N TYR A 188 -22.09 -9.64 -12.32
CA TYR A 188 -21.71 -10.53 -13.42
C TYR A 188 -22.83 -10.61 -14.46
N ARG A 189 -22.45 -10.88 -15.69
CA ARG A 189 -23.42 -11.16 -16.76
C ARG A 189 -24.14 -12.48 -16.48
N PRO A 190 -25.37 -12.67 -17.01
CA PRO A 190 -26.13 -13.90 -16.80
C PRO A 190 -25.32 -15.16 -17.16
N GLY A 191 -25.41 -16.18 -16.34
CA GLY A 191 -24.66 -17.43 -16.50
C GLY A 191 -23.23 -17.44 -16.01
N TRP A 192 -22.73 -16.33 -15.41
CA TRP A 192 -21.41 -16.23 -14.81
C TRP A 192 -21.52 -15.90 -13.34
N THR A 193 -20.98 -16.77 -12.48
CA THR A 193 -20.90 -16.57 -11.04
C THR A 193 -19.51 -16.93 -10.53
N LEU A 194 -19.13 -16.46 -9.33
CA LEU A 194 -17.86 -16.85 -8.73
C LEU A 194 -17.87 -18.30 -8.22
N ASN A 195 -19.03 -18.87 -8.03
CA ASN A 195 -19.18 -20.21 -7.43
C ASN A 195 -19.55 -21.29 -8.46
N GLY A 196 -19.45 -21.01 -9.74
CA GLY A 196 -19.80 -21.93 -10.83
C GLY A 196 -21.26 -21.91 -11.22
#